data_b187695a802279d1e99da7bce983bb4e
#
_entry.id   b187695a802279d1e99da7bce983bb4e
#
_cell.length_a   1.000
_cell.length_b   1.000
_cell.length_c   1.000
_cell.angle_alpha   90.00
_cell.angle_beta   90.00
_cell.angle_gamma   90.00
#
_symmetry.space_group_name_H-M   'P 1'
#
loop_
_entity.id
_entity.type
_entity.pdbx_description
1 polymer ?
#
loop_
_entity_poly.entity_id
_entity_poly.type
_entity_poly.pdbx_seq_one_letter_code
_entity_poly.pdbx_strand_id
1 'polypeptide(L)'
;MRSAALVVLAATLLAGCSAPSVPPVTTAPTPSVTTTATATATTSPTPPPAATCAAEAAALPLSRQIGQLVMVGVGVPLTAAQRATITKHHLGSAIVMGATPGGVKGVARLTATLRDLGGETGMLVAADQEGGLVQRLKGTGFGTMPSAVRQAKLSDAELTRQATGWGRAMAKAGVLLNLAPVADVVPASNRTTNQPVARLGRGYGSDPAKVSAKVAAFSKGMEAAGVAVAVKHFPGLGAVRGNTDFAARVVDRTTTATSPLLRPFRDAVAGGAQAVMVSSAYYAKIDADHAAVHSAKVIGLLRDWGFDRVVVSDDLGAAAALRSVPVGKRAVRFVAAGGDLVLTVDAATAGPMASALRTQAKADDAFAAKVTAAAARVLALKASLGLYRCA
;
A
#
# COMPACT_ATOMS: atom_id res chain seq x y z
N MET A 1 6.95 -38.56 51.99
CA MET A 1 8.31 -38.85 52.50
C MET A 1 9.15 -37.64 52.15
N ARG A 2 9.31 -36.73 53.14
CA ARG A 2 10.58 -36.26 53.79
C ARG A 2 11.51 -35.60 52.75
N SER A 3 11.56 -34.26 52.71
CA SER A 3 12.40 -33.33 53.49
C SER A 3 13.85 -33.28 53.01
N ALA A 4 14.37 -32.16 52.64
CA ALA A 4 15.35 -31.40 53.45
C ALA A 4 15.73 -30.09 52.75
N ALA A 5 15.63 -29.03 53.53
CA ALA A 5 16.19 -27.68 53.26
C ALA A 5 17.69 -27.68 53.68
N LEU A 6 18.47 -26.83 53.00
CA LEU A 6 19.77 -26.42 53.57
C LEU A 6 19.94 -24.91 53.39
N VAL A 7 19.98 -24.22 54.53
CA VAL A 7 20.36 -22.82 54.73
C VAL A 7 21.85 -22.79 54.97
N VAL A 8 22.59 -21.91 54.32
CA VAL A 8 23.96 -21.53 54.74
C VAL A 8 24.06 -20.01 54.80
N LEU A 9 24.39 -19.57 56.01
CA LEU A 9 24.69 -18.23 56.49
C LEU A 9 26.22 -18.03 56.49
N ALA A 10 26.71 -16.88 56.04
CA ALA A 10 28.01 -16.30 56.50
C ALA A 10 28.18 -14.93 55.85
N ALA A 11 28.12 -13.89 56.57
CA ALA A 11 29.07 -13.22 57.42
C ALA A 11 29.92 -12.15 56.68
N THR A 12 29.66 -10.92 57.14
CA THR A 12 30.28 -9.63 56.81
C THR A 12 31.77 -9.55 57.20
N LEU A 13 32.55 -8.84 56.37
CA LEU A 13 33.81 -8.22 56.79
C LEU A 13 33.92 -6.83 56.16
N LEU A 14 33.91 -5.80 57.04
CA LEU A 14 34.23 -4.40 56.77
C LEU A 14 35.76 -4.26 56.77
N ALA A 15 36.32 -3.64 55.76
CA ALA A 15 37.68 -3.07 55.83
C ALA A 15 37.61 -1.64 55.26
N GLY A 16 37.82 -0.67 56.12
CA GLY A 16 37.95 0.73 55.79
C GLY A 16 39.33 1.05 55.21
N CYS A 17 39.39 1.88 54.19
CA CYS A 17 40.60 2.60 53.78
C CYS A 17 40.30 4.08 53.62
N SER A 18 41.04 4.89 54.40
CA SER A 18 41.05 6.34 54.44
C SER A 18 41.69 6.90 53.14
N ALA A 19 41.07 7.87 52.54
CA ALA A 19 41.61 8.66 51.44
C ALA A 19 42.33 9.93 51.97
N PRO A 20 43.43 10.39 51.36
CA PRO A 20 44.08 11.65 51.71
C PRO A 20 43.35 12.84 51.09
N SER A 21 43.23 13.94 51.88
CA SER A 21 42.66 15.23 51.49
C SER A 21 43.63 16.00 50.59
N VAL A 22 43.10 16.53 49.46
CA VAL A 22 43.75 17.49 48.56
C VAL A 22 43.17 18.90 48.81
N PRO A 23 44.00 19.98 48.87
CA PRO A 23 43.54 21.33 49.13
C PRO A 23 42.76 21.92 47.93
N PRO A 24 41.89 22.92 48.15
CA PRO A 24 41.07 23.49 47.08
C PRO A 24 41.90 24.39 46.16
N VAL A 25 41.80 24.14 44.85
CA VAL A 25 42.30 25.00 43.80
C VAL A 25 41.22 26.04 43.48
N THR A 26 41.53 27.31 43.70
CA THR A 26 40.68 28.46 43.33
C THR A 26 40.73 28.65 41.81
N THR A 27 39.64 28.37 41.11
CA THR A 27 39.53 28.66 39.69
C THR A 27 38.72 29.98 39.51
N ALA A 28 39.30 30.89 38.74
CA ALA A 28 38.66 32.13 38.30
C ALA A 28 37.47 31.86 37.37
N PRO A 29 36.43 32.73 37.31
CA PRO A 29 35.26 32.51 36.47
C PRO A 29 35.61 32.72 35.00
N THR A 30 35.39 31.68 34.20
CA THR A 30 35.41 31.72 32.73
C THR A 30 34.07 32.32 32.24
N PRO A 31 34.06 33.29 31.30
CA PRO A 31 32.83 33.84 30.79
C PRO A 31 32.04 32.76 30.01
N SER A 32 30.81 32.51 30.44
CA SER A 32 29.85 31.66 29.72
C SER A 32 29.40 32.37 28.46
N VAL A 33 29.87 31.88 27.32
CA VAL A 33 29.28 32.21 26.02
C VAL A 33 28.01 31.36 25.85
N THR A 34 26.87 32.00 26.06
CA THR A 34 25.57 31.40 25.76
C THR A 34 25.37 31.40 24.27
N THR A 35 25.75 30.29 23.60
CA THR A 35 25.34 30.04 22.20
C THR A 35 23.89 29.58 22.20
N THR A 36 23.00 30.53 21.90
CA THR A 36 21.61 30.20 21.55
C THR A 36 21.62 29.43 20.25
N ALA A 37 21.54 28.09 20.34
CA ALA A 37 21.33 27.26 19.17
C ALA A 37 19.89 27.51 18.68
N THR A 38 19.74 28.35 17.68
CA THR A 38 18.52 28.48 16.90
C THR A 38 18.31 27.13 16.20
N ALA A 39 17.36 26.32 16.71
CA ALA A 39 16.92 25.11 16.03
C ALA A 39 16.29 25.52 14.70
N THR A 40 17.06 25.44 13.64
CA THR A 40 16.54 25.54 12.28
C THR A 40 15.60 24.35 12.08
N ALA A 41 14.30 24.61 12.04
CA ALA A 41 13.30 23.61 11.68
C ALA A 41 13.65 23.14 10.25
N THR A 42 14.18 21.94 10.16
CA THR A 42 14.41 21.26 8.87
C THR A 42 13.03 20.98 8.29
N THR A 43 12.53 21.86 7.44
CA THR A 43 11.35 21.59 6.63
C THR A 43 11.71 20.39 5.74
N SER A 44 11.05 19.25 5.97
CA SER A 44 11.11 18.14 5.02
C SER A 44 10.79 18.66 3.63
N PRO A 45 11.58 18.35 2.60
CA PRO A 45 11.30 18.83 1.25
C PRO A 45 9.90 18.32 0.84
N THR A 46 9.04 19.23 0.45
CA THR A 46 7.75 18.89 -0.17
C THR A 46 8.04 18.00 -1.38
N PRO A 47 7.41 16.83 -1.51
CA PRO A 47 7.60 15.99 -2.68
C PRO A 47 7.31 16.80 -3.95
N PRO A 48 8.09 16.62 -5.02
CA PRO A 48 7.82 17.33 -6.27
C PRO A 48 6.40 17.02 -6.73
N PRO A 49 5.68 17.99 -7.35
CA PRO A 49 4.36 17.75 -7.90
C PRO A 49 4.40 16.54 -8.83
N ALA A 50 3.37 15.71 -8.79
CA ALA A 50 3.27 14.57 -9.70
C ALA A 50 3.29 15.09 -11.13
N ALA A 51 4.12 14.48 -12.00
CA ALA A 51 4.12 14.81 -13.42
C ALA A 51 2.68 14.66 -13.94
N THR A 52 2.18 15.67 -14.63
CA THR A 52 0.83 15.60 -15.21
C THR A 52 0.93 15.02 -16.61
N CYS A 53 0.28 13.86 -16.85
CA CYS A 53 0.15 13.31 -18.19
C CYS A 53 -1.26 13.60 -18.74
N ALA A 54 -1.79 14.80 -18.46
CA ALA A 54 -3.16 15.14 -18.82
C ALA A 54 -3.35 15.27 -20.33
N ALA A 55 -2.39 15.90 -21.03
CA ALA A 55 -2.42 16.05 -22.47
C ALA A 55 -2.31 14.69 -23.18
N GLU A 56 -1.39 13.85 -22.75
CA GLU A 56 -1.19 12.51 -23.30
C GLU A 56 -2.42 11.61 -23.08
N ALA A 57 -3.01 11.65 -21.89
CA ALA A 57 -4.23 10.92 -21.60
C ALA A 57 -5.39 11.37 -22.51
N ALA A 58 -5.56 12.69 -22.69
CA ALA A 58 -6.60 13.24 -23.54
C ALA A 58 -6.38 12.89 -25.03
N ALA A 59 -5.14 12.77 -25.48
CA ALA A 59 -4.79 12.38 -26.85
C ALA A 59 -5.04 10.89 -27.14
N LEU A 60 -5.11 10.04 -26.10
CA LEU A 60 -5.38 8.61 -26.31
C LEU A 60 -6.83 8.36 -26.75
N PRO A 61 -7.05 7.42 -27.68
CA PRO A 61 -8.40 6.92 -27.94
C PRO A 61 -9.06 6.40 -26.67
N LEU A 62 -10.38 6.59 -26.53
CA LEU A 62 -11.16 6.20 -25.33
C LEU A 62 -10.89 4.74 -24.91
N SER A 63 -10.75 3.81 -25.86
CA SER A 63 -10.45 2.41 -25.56
C SER A 63 -9.10 2.22 -24.86
N ARG A 64 -8.10 3.03 -25.21
CA ARG A 64 -6.78 3.01 -24.57
C ARG A 64 -6.79 3.73 -23.23
N GLN A 65 -7.53 4.84 -23.08
CA GLN A 65 -7.75 5.49 -21.79
C GLN A 65 -8.35 4.48 -20.79
N ILE A 66 -9.42 3.79 -21.18
CA ILE A 66 -10.07 2.77 -20.33
C ILE A 66 -9.13 1.62 -20.01
N GLY A 67 -8.30 1.18 -20.97
CA GLY A 67 -7.30 0.16 -20.73
C GLY A 67 -6.31 0.51 -19.61
N GLN A 68 -6.01 1.82 -19.42
CA GLN A 68 -5.17 2.26 -18.30
C GLN A 68 -5.85 2.09 -16.94
N LEU A 69 -7.17 2.11 -16.89
CA LEU A 69 -7.95 2.04 -15.67
C LEU A 69 -8.18 0.61 -15.15
N VAL A 70 -7.69 -0.44 -15.83
CA VAL A 70 -7.97 -1.82 -15.42
C VAL A 70 -6.69 -2.60 -15.20
N MET A 71 -6.51 -3.13 -13.99
CA MET A 71 -5.44 -4.05 -13.59
C MET A 71 -6.03 -5.47 -13.50
N VAL A 72 -5.51 -6.39 -14.32
CA VAL A 72 -6.01 -7.75 -14.44
C VAL A 72 -5.09 -8.78 -13.79
N GLY A 73 -5.68 -9.77 -13.10
CA GLY A 73 -4.97 -10.90 -12.53
C GLY A 73 -4.38 -11.81 -13.61
N VAL A 74 -3.08 -12.12 -13.48
CA VAL A 74 -2.36 -12.99 -14.42
C VAL A 74 -1.54 -14.05 -13.69
N GLY A 75 -1.51 -15.26 -14.25
CA GLY A 75 -0.69 -16.36 -13.76
C GLY A 75 0.72 -16.39 -14.36
N VAL A 76 1.57 -17.26 -13.80
CA VAL A 76 2.89 -17.59 -14.33
C VAL A 76 2.88 -19.06 -14.75
N PRO A 77 2.87 -19.39 -16.05
CA PRO A 77 2.90 -18.52 -17.23
C PRO A 77 1.56 -17.81 -17.52
N LEU A 78 1.62 -16.80 -18.41
CA LEU A 78 0.43 -16.10 -18.93
C LEU A 78 -0.39 -17.05 -19.82
N THR A 79 -1.69 -17.19 -19.54
CA THR A 79 -2.58 -18.03 -20.37
C THR A 79 -2.98 -17.32 -21.68
N ALA A 80 -3.40 -18.09 -22.69
CA ALA A 80 -3.91 -17.54 -23.95
C ALA A 80 -5.14 -16.64 -23.74
N ALA A 81 -6.06 -17.03 -22.84
CA ALA A 81 -7.24 -16.24 -22.50
C ALA A 81 -6.88 -14.91 -21.86
N GLN A 82 -5.93 -14.89 -20.92
CA GLN A 82 -5.44 -13.66 -20.28
C GLN A 82 -4.79 -12.75 -21.34
N ARG A 83 -3.93 -13.30 -22.21
CA ARG A 83 -3.32 -12.56 -23.32
C ARG A 83 -4.38 -11.94 -24.22
N ALA A 84 -5.38 -12.71 -24.65
CA ALA A 84 -6.48 -12.23 -25.49
C ALA A 84 -7.26 -11.09 -24.84
N THR A 85 -7.56 -11.20 -23.53
CA THR A 85 -8.25 -10.16 -22.76
C THR A 85 -7.43 -8.87 -22.70
N ILE A 86 -6.14 -8.96 -22.38
CA ILE A 86 -5.21 -7.81 -22.34
C ILE A 86 -5.18 -7.10 -23.69
N THR A 87 -4.94 -7.85 -24.77
CA THR A 87 -4.85 -7.29 -26.11
C THR A 87 -6.17 -6.65 -26.58
N LYS A 88 -7.30 -7.37 -26.43
CA LYS A 88 -8.63 -6.91 -26.87
C LYS A 88 -9.05 -5.62 -26.19
N HIS A 89 -8.73 -5.43 -24.91
CA HIS A 89 -9.17 -4.30 -24.11
C HIS A 89 -8.06 -3.28 -23.86
N HIS A 90 -6.87 -3.45 -24.45
CA HIS A 90 -5.69 -2.59 -24.30
C HIS A 90 -5.31 -2.37 -22.83
N LEU A 91 -5.42 -3.43 -21.98
CA LEU A 91 -5.20 -3.29 -20.54
C LEU A 91 -3.75 -2.89 -20.27
N GLY A 92 -3.59 -1.83 -19.47
CA GLY A 92 -2.29 -1.23 -19.18
C GLY A 92 -1.65 -1.67 -17.87
N SER A 93 -2.34 -2.53 -17.09
CA SER A 93 -1.82 -3.00 -15.79
C SER A 93 -2.18 -4.46 -15.53
N ALA A 94 -1.31 -5.17 -14.82
CA ALA A 94 -1.51 -6.57 -14.43
C ALA A 94 -1.04 -6.80 -12.98
N ILE A 95 -1.70 -7.72 -12.26
CA ILE A 95 -1.26 -8.21 -10.95
C ILE A 95 -0.89 -9.69 -11.06
N VAL A 96 0.28 -10.05 -10.54
CA VAL A 96 0.76 -11.45 -10.52
C VAL A 96 -0.01 -12.24 -9.47
N MET A 97 -0.69 -13.31 -9.91
CA MET A 97 -1.50 -14.20 -9.08
C MET A 97 -0.95 -15.62 -9.08
N GLY A 98 -1.33 -16.42 -8.07
CA GLY A 98 -0.96 -17.83 -7.99
C GLY A 98 0.52 -18.06 -7.63
N ALA A 99 1.02 -19.23 -8.03
CA ALA A 99 2.41 -19.63 -7.82
C ALA A 99 3.34 -18.93 -8.83
N THR A 100 4.59 -18.71 -8.41
CA THR A 100 5.63 -18.07 -9.25
C THR A 100 6.78 -19.05 -9.56
N PRO A 101 6.53 -20.06 -10.40
CA PRO A 101 7.55 -21.06 -10.76
C PRO A 101 8.75 -20.38 -11.43
N GLY A 102 9.96 -20.85 -11.07
CA GLY A 102 11.21 -20.25 -11.54
C GLY A 102 11.62 -18.96 -10.84
N GLY A 103 10.91 -18.55 -9.77
CA GLY A 103 11.27 -17.38 -8.94
C GLY A 103 11.40 -16.10 -9.75
N VAL A 104 12.41 -15.27 -9.44
CA VAL A 104 12.68 -13.99 -10.13
C VAL A 104 12.78 -14.18 -11.66
N LYS A 105 13.48 -15.21 -12.14
CA LYS A 105 13.63 -15.46 -13.58
C LYS A 105 12.30 -15.82 -14.24
N GLY A 106 11.45 -16.62 -13.58
CA GLY A 106 10.12 -17.00 -14.07
C GLY A 106 9.20 -15.78 -14.20
N VAL A 107 9.15 -14.94 -13.16
CA VAL A 107 8.37 -13.70 -13.16
C VAL A 107 8.92 -12.70 -14.19
N ALA A 108 10.24 -12.58 -14.33
CA ALA A 108 10.85 -11.69 -15.33
C ALA A 108 10.47 -12.06 -16.77
N ARG A 109 10.32 -13.34 -17.09
CA ARG A 109 9.79 -13.77 -18.41
C ARG A 109 8.34 -13.36 -18.60
N LEU A 110 7.51 -13.51 -17.57
CA LEU A 110 6.12 -13.02 -17.60
C LEU A 110 6.08 -11.51 -17.85
N THR A 111 6.82 -10.73 -17.07
CA THR A 111 6.81 -9.26 -17.17
C THR A 111 7.36 -8.77 -18.51
N ALA A 112 8.34 -9.44 -19.11
CA ALA A 112 8.80 -9.16 -20.46
C ALA A 112 7.65 -9.35 -21.48
N THR A 113 6.96 -10.52 -21.43
CA THR A 113 5.78 -10.76 -22.27
C THR A 113 4.68 -9.70 -22.08
N LEU A 114 4.41 -9.30 -20.84
CA LEU A 114 3.41 -8.26 -20.53
C LEU A 114 3.83 -6.90 -21.07
N ARG A 115 5.12 -6.56 -21.00
CA ARG A 115 5.65 -5.30 -21.55
C ARG A 115 5.39 -5.21 -23.06
N ASP A 116 5.62 -6.29 -23.79
CA ASP A 116 5.36 -6.35 -25.24
C ASP A 116 3.86 -6.12 -25.53
N LEU A 117 2.96 -6.63 -24.67
CA LEU A 117 1.52 -6.43 -24.79
C LEU A 117 1.05 -5.01 -24.41
N GLY A 118 1.81 -4.31 -23.57
CA GLY A 118 1.49 -2.94 -23.11
C GLY A 118 1.64 -1.88 -24.20
N GLY A 119 2.44 -2.17 -25.25
CA GLY A 119 2.68 -1.25 -26.36
C GLY A 119 3.21 0.12 -25.87
N GLU A 120 2.80 1.18 -26.55
CA GLU A 120 3.27 2.56 -26.31
C GLU A 120 2.98 3.08 -24.89
N THR A 121 1.90 2.64 -24.24
CA THR A 121 1.54 3.08 -22.90
C THR A 121 2.22 2.27 -21.79
N GLY A 122 3.03 1.28 -22.14
CA GLY A 122 3.70 0.39 -21.20
C GLY A 122 2.74 -0.48 -20.38
N MET A 123 3.31 -1.44 -19.63
CA MET A 123 2.55 -2.32 -18.73
C MET A 123 3.02 -2.14 -17.30
N LEU A 124 2.13 -1.70 -16.41
CA LEU A 124 2.39 -1.66 -14.97
C LEU A 124 2.11 -3.04 -14.36
N VAL A 125 3.13 -3.70 -13.81
CA VAL A 125 2.95 -4.99 -13.14
C VAL A 125 3.05 -4.84 -11.64
N ALA A 126 2.05 -5.39 -10.94
CA ALA A 126 1.91 -5.35 -9.48
C ALA A 126 1.96 -6.75 -8.86
N ALA A 127 2.18 -6.80 -7.55
CA ALA A 127 1.98 -7.99 -6.72
C ALA A 127 1.66 -7.59 -5.28
N ASP A 128 0.97 -8.48 -4.55
CA ASP A 128 0.83 -8.41 -3.08
C ASP A 128 2.09 -8.99 -2.44
N GLN A 129 2.98 -8.13 -2.01
CA GLN A 129 4.25 -8.52 -1.40
C GLN A 129 4.39 -7.88 -0.01
N GLU A 130 3.46 -8.26 0.90
CA GLU A 130 3.40 -7.75 2.29
C GLU A 130 4.39 -8.47 3.21
N GLY A 131 4.60 -9.75 2.94
CA GLY A 131 5.30 -10.70 3.79
C GLY A 131 4.36 -11.64 4.57
N GLY A 132 4.94 -12.61 5.27
CA GLY A 132 4.17 -13.62 6.00
C GLY A 132 3.24 -14.42 5.09
N LEU A 133 1.94 -14.45 5.42
CA LEU A 133 0.93 -15.18 4.64
C LEU A 133 0.62 -14.52 3.29
N VAL A 134 0.85 -13.21 3.16
CA VAL A 134 0.60 -12.44 1.94
C VAL A 134 1.94 -12.07 1.30
N GLN A 135 2.61 -13.08 0.80
CA GLN A 135 3.81 -12.97 -0.02
C GLN A 135 3.56 -13.73 -1.32
N ARG A 136 3.25 -13.00 -2.39
CA ARG A 136 2.89 -13.60 -3.69
C ARG A 136 4.12 -14.10 -4.45
N LEU A 137 5.16 -13.27 -4.50
CA LEU A 137 6.39 -13.59 -5.21
C LEU A 137 7.30 -14.44 -4.32
N LYS A 138 7.56 -15.68 -4.76
CA LYS A 138 8.32 -16.69 -4.01
C LYS A 138 9.30 -17.43 -4.94
N GLY A 139 10.18 -18.23 -4.34
CA GLY A 139 11.17 -19.05 -5.06
C GLY A 139 12.50 -18.33 -5.25
N THR A 140 13.37 -18.90 -6.08
CA THR A 140 14.76 -18.47 -6.26
C THR A 140 14.87 -16.98 -6.56
N GLY A 141 15.63 -16.28 -5.76
CA GLY A 141 15.87 -14.82 -5.88
C GLY A 141 14.84 -13.95 -5.16
N PHE A 142 13.71 -14.50 -4.69
CA PHE A 142 12.80 -13.81 -3.77
C PHE A 142 13.08 -14.30 -2.34
N GLY A 143 13.50 -13.38 -1.47
CA GLY A 143 13.70 -13.68 -0.05
C GLY A 143 12.36 -13.90 0.67
N THR A 144 12.38 -14.71 1.73
CA THR A 144 11.23 -14.83 2.65
C THR A 144 11.08 -13.54 3.44
N MET A 145 9.92 -12.92 3.32
CA MET A 145 9.57 -11.70 4.04
C MET A 145 8.84 -12.04 5.34
N PRO A 146 9.27 -11.50 6.50
CA PRO A 146 8.55 -11.70 7.75
C PRO A 146 7.16 -11.03 7.68
N SER A 147 6.19 -11.53 8.47
CA SER A 147 4.87 -10.90 8.57
C SER A 147 4.98 -9.47 9.13
N ALA A 148 3.98 -8.61 8.86
CA ALA A 148 3.96 -7.23 9.35
C ALA A 148 4.10 -7.15 10.88
N VAL A 149 3.52 -8.09 11.64
CA VAL A 149 3.72 -8.20 13.10
C VAL A 149 5.21 -8.38 13.46
N ARG A 150 5.98 -9.15 12.68
CA ARG A 150 7.42 -9.31 12.89
C ARG A 150 8.19 -8.09 12.38
N GLN A 151 7.83 -7.54 11.25
CA GLN A 151 8.39 -6.30 10.72
C GLN A 151 8.23 -5.13 11.72
N ALA A 152 7.10 -5.07 12.44
CA ALA A 152 6.84 -4.05 13.47
C ALA A 152 7.83 -4.07 14.66
N LYS A 153 8.60 -5.16 14.83
CA LYS A 153 9.63 -5.29 15.88
C LYS A 153 11.00 -4.78 15.43
N LEU A 154 11.22 -4.59 14.14
CA LEU A 154 12.45 -4.04 13.60
C LEU A 154 12.53 -2.53 13.91
N SER A 155 13.73 -1.97 13.94
CA SER A 155 13.90 -0.52 13.85
C SER A 155 13.42 -0.02 12.47
N ASP A 156 13.09 1.26 12.34
CA ASP A 156 12.64 1.81 11.06
C ASP A 156 13.76 1.76 10.01
N ALA A 157 15.01 2.00 10.44
CA ALA A 157 16.18 1.87 9.58
C ALA A 157 16.38 0.43 9.08
N GLU A 158 16.22 -0.56 9.93
CA GLU A 158 16.34 -1.96 9.56
C GLU A 158 15.20 -2.41 8.63
N LEU A 159 13.96 -1.97 8.91
CA LEU A 159 12.83 -2.25 8.02
C LEU A 159 13.06 -1.63 6.63
N THR A 160 13.52 -0.37 6.57
CA THR A 160 13.88 0.29 5.30
C THR A 160 14.94 -0.49 4.54
N ARG A 161 16.01 -0.92 5.20
CA ARG A 161 17.07 -1.72 4.59
C ARG A 161 16.55 -3.04 4.02
N GLN A 162 15.75 -3.77 4.80
CA GLN A 162 15.16 -5.04 4.35
C GLN A 162 14.18 -4.82 3.19
N ALA A 163 13.29 -3.82 3.29
CA ALA A 163 12.35 -3.47 2.23
C ALA A 163 13.06 -3.10 0.92
N THR A 164 14.20 -2.41 0.99
CA THR A 164 15.05 -2.15 -0.20
C THR A 164 15.54 -3.45 -0.84
N GLY A 165 15.93 -4.44 -0.03
CA GLY A 165 16.33 -5.75 -0.54
C GLY A 165 15.19 -6.50 -1.24
N TRP A 166 14.00 -6.50 -0.64
CA TRP A 166 12.79 -7.10 -1.23
C TRP A 166 12.35 -6.36 -2.50
N GLY A 167 12.38 -5.03 -2.47
CA GLY A 167 12.07 -4.19 -3.63
C GLY A 167 13.01 -4.45 -4.81
N ARG A 168 14.31 -4.58 -4.57
CA ARG A 168 15.29 -4.93 -5.63
C ARG A 168 14.97 -6.26 -6.31
N ALA A 169 14.52 -7.28 -5.56
CA ALA A 169 14.10 -8.54 -6.14
C ALA A 169 12.82 -8.37 -7.01
N MET A 170 11.87 -7.54 -6.56
CA MET A 170 10.67 -7.20 -7.35
C MET A 170 11.05 -6.44 -8.63
N ALA A 171 11.84 -5.40 -8.53
CA ALA A 171 12.30 -4.60 -9.68
C ALA A 171 13.07 -5.46 -10.70
N LYS A 172 13.96 -6.35 -10.23
CA LYS A 172 14.66 -7.32 -11.09
C LYS A 172 13.71 -8.27 -11.82
N ALA A 173 12.56 -8.58 -11.23
CA ALA A 173 11.51 -9.36 -11.85
C ALA A 173 10.58 -8.53 -12.76
N GLY A 174 10.77 -7.20 -12.83
CA GLY A 174 9.90 -6.29 -13.60
C GLY A 174 8.55 -6.01 -12.92
N VAL A 175 8.41 -6.26 -11.61
CA VAL A 175 7.23 -5.93 -10.80
C VAL A 175 7.50 -4.61 -10.11
N LEU A 176 6.89 -3.53 -10.60
CA LEU A 176 7.21 -2.17 -10.20
C LEU A 176 6.15 -1.49 -9.31
N LEU A 177 5.07 -2.19 -8.98
CA LEU A 177 4.09 -1.75 -7.98
C LEU A 177 3.90 -2.85 -6.93
N ASN A 178 4.13 -2.52 -5.67
CA ASN A 178 3.77 -3.38 -4.55
C ASN A 178 2.44 -2.93 -3.95
N LEU A 179 1.44 -3.82 -3.92
CA LEU A 179 0.18 -3.56 -3.21
C LEU A 179 0.37 -3.79 -1.71
N ALA A 180 1.25 -2.99 -1.13
CA ALA A 180 1.66 -2.92 0.27
C ALA A 180 2.32 -1.55 0.49
N PRO A 181 2.49 -1.09 1.73
CA PRO A 181 2.24 -1.76 3.00
C PRO A 181 0.79 -1.67 3.48
N VAL A 182 0.45 -2.53 4.47
CA VAL A 182 -0.84 -2.47 5.18
C VAL A 182 -0.76 -1.37 6.25
N ALA A 183 -1.57 -0.31 6.08
CA ALA A 183 -1.65 0.84 6.98
C ALA A 183 -2.80 0.75 7.99
N ASP A 184 -3.52 -0.38 7.98
CA ASP A 184 -4.65 -0.62 8.86
C ASP A 184 -4.23 -0.65 10.33
N VAL A 185 -4.76 0.28 11.14
CA VAL A 185 -4.58 0.30 12.59
C VAL A 185 -5.63 -0.61 13.22
N VAL A 186 -5.22 -1.69 13.86
CA VAL A 186 -6.14 -2.60 14.55
C VAL A 186 -6.29 -2.19 16.00
N PRO A 187 -7.45 -1.65 16.44
CA PRO A 187 -7.69 -1.35 17.85
C PRO A 187 -7.43 -2.57 18.75
N ALA A 188 -6.89 -2.37 19.95
CA ALA A 188 -6.57 -3.44 20.87
C ALA A 188 -7.77 -4.36 21.16
N SER A 189 -8.98 -3.79 21.24
CA SER A 189 -10.24 -4.53 21.41
C SER A 189 -10.59 -5.47 20.24
N ASN A 190 -10.04 -5.21 19.04
CA ASN A 190 -10.33 -5.99 17.85
C ASN A 190 -9.26 -7.04 17.53
N ARG A 191 -8.19 -7.10 18.30
CA ARG A 191 -7.00 -7.89 18.00
C ARG A 191 -7.28 -9.39 17.79
N THR A 192 -8.25 -9.95 18.50
CA THR A 192 -8.65 -11.37 18.39
C THR A 192 -9.79 -11.61 17.41
N THR A 193 -10.57 -10.59 17.07
CA THR A 193 -11.79 -10.69 16.26
C THR A 193 -11.62 -10.17 14.83
N ASN A 194 -10.62 -9.33 14.57
CA ASN A 194 -10.35 -8.77 13.25
C ASN A 194 -9.77 -9.85 12.32
N GLN A 195 -10.60 -10.32 11.38
CA GLN A 195 -10.21 -11.38 10.44
C GLN A 195 -9.26 -10.94 9.32
N PRO A 196 -9.46 -9.75 8.68
CA PRO A 196 -8.68 -9.43 7.46
C PRO A 196 -7.24 -9.04 7.74
N VAL A 197 -6.91 -8.53 8.93
CA VAL A 197 -5.59 -7.98 9.25
C VAL A 197 -4.94 -8.69 10.44
N ALA A 198 -5.56 -8.61 11.65
CA ALA A 198 -4.91 -9.08 12.87
C ALA A 198 -4.69 -10.59 12.88
N ARG A 199 -5.72 -11.37 12.55
CA ARG A 199 -5.64 -12.85 12.55
C ARG A 199 -4.69 -13.41 11.51
N LEU A 200 -4.38 -12.62 10.48
CA LEU A 200 -3.43 -12.98 9.42
C LEU A 200 -2.02 -12.40 9.65
N GLY A 201 -1.82 -11.67 10.76
CA GLY A 201 -0.54 -11.06 11.07
C GLY A 201 -0.09 -9.98 10.07
N ARG A 202 -1.04 -9.32 9.39
CA ARG A 202 -0.79 -8.32 8.34
C ARG A 202 -0.62 -6.89 8.85
N GLY A 203 -0.99 -6.60 10.11
CA GLY A 203 -0.92 -5.25 10.69
C GLY A 203 0.34 -4.98 11.49
N TYR A 204 0.78 -3.72 11.52
CA TYR A 204 1.91 -3.26 12.32
C TYR A 204 1.54 -2.98 13.79
N GLY A 205 0.25 -2.95 14.14
CA GLY A 205 -0.18 -2.79 15.54
C GLY A 205 -1.44 -1.96 15.73
N SER A 206 -1.62 -1.48 16.99
CA SER A 206 -2.79 -0.72 17.43
C SER A 206 -2.51 0.76 17.69
N ASP A 207 -1.25 1.18 17.65
CA ASP A 207 -0.83 2.57 17.80
C ASP A 207 -0.71 3.22 16.41
N PRO A 208 -1.53 4.24 16.08
CA PRO A 208 -1.49 4.90 14.79
C PRO A 208 -0.13 5.52 14.44
N ALA A 209 0.61 6.06 15.43
CA ALA A 209 1.92 6.65 15.20
C ALA A 209 2.96 5.58 14.83
N LYS A 210 2.95 4.44 15.54
CA LYS A 210 3.83 3.31 15.23
C LYS A 210 3.51 2.72 13.86
N VAL A 211 2.22 2.53 13.53
CA VAL A 211 1.81 2.04 12.20
C VAL A 211 2.30 2.99 11.12
N SER A 212 2.11 4.30 11.31
CA SER A 212 2.58 5.34 10.38
C SER A 212 4.09 5.27 10.14
N ALA A 213 4.90 5.17 11.21
CA ALA A 213 6.36 5.04 11.09
C ALA A 213 6.78 3.78 10.30
N LYS A 214 6.11 2.64 10.54
CA LYS A 214 6.41 1.38 9.82
C LYS A 214 5.99 1.43 8.35
N VAL A 215 4.83 2.04 8.05
CA VAL A 215 4.38 2.32 6.67
C VAL A 215 5.41 3.17 5.95
N ALA A 216 5.87 4.26 6.55
CA ALA A 216 6.88 5.15 5.96
C ALA A 216 8.21 4.43 5.72
N ALA A 217 8.70 3.65 6.70
CA ALA A 217 9.96 2.90 6.58
C ALA A 217 9.91 1.84 5.48
N PHE A 218 8.81 1.09 5.38
CA PHE A 218 8.59 0.09 4.32
C PHE A 218 8.53 0.77 2.94
N SER A 219 7.73 1.82 2.81
CA SER A 219 7.56 2.58 1.55
C SER A 219 8.89 3.14 1.07
N LYS A 220 9.64 3.83 1.96
CA LYS A 220 10.98 4.36 1.64
C LYS A 220 11.93 3.30 1.10
N GLY A 221 11.88 2.08 1.69
CA GLY A 221 12.73 0.97 1.23
C GLY A 221 12.34 0.48 -0.16
N MET A 222 11.05 0.34 -0.45
CA MET A 222 10.55 -0.05 -1.78
C MET A 222 10.90 0.99 -2.84
N GLU A 223 10.67 2.27 -2.54
CA GLU A 223 10.97 3.40 -3.43
C GLU A 223 12.46 3.50 -3.75
N ALA A 224 13.34 3.28 -2.76
CA ALA A 224 14.79 3.22 -2.96
C ALA A 224 15.24 2.08 -3.91
N ALA A 225 14.36 1.12 -4.15
CA ALA A 225 14.56 0.03 -5.12
C ALA A 225 13.84 0.29 -6.47
N GLY A 226 13.19 1.44 -6.67
CA GLY A 226 12.43 1.76 -7.88
C GLY A 226 11.06 1.05 -7.95
N VAL A 227 10.49 0.65 -6.81
CA VAL A 227 9.17 0.02 -6.72
C VAL A 227 8.20 0.96 -6.03
N ALA A 228 7.13 1.36 -6.71
CA ALA A 228 6.03 2.12 -6.13
C ALA A 228 5.24 1.27 -5.13
N VAL A 229 4.55 1.94 -4.21
CA VAL A 229 3.71 1.30 -3.19
C VAL A 229 2.26 1.75 -3.29
N ALA A 230 1.33 0.84 -3.00
CA ALA A 230 -0.07 1.15 -2.76
C ALA A 230 -0.40 0.89 -1.28
N VAL A 231 -0.56 1.97 -0.52
CA VAL A 231 -0.87 1.91 0.92
C VAL A 231 -2.32 1.48 1.11
N LYS A 232 -2.56 0.47 1.97
CA LYS A 232 -3.88 -0.20 2.02
C LYS A 232 -4.34 -0.56 3.44
N HIS A 233 -5.65 -0.70 3.66
CA HIS A 233 -6.83 -0.60 2.80
C HIS A 233 -7.70 0.58 3.25
N PHE A 234 -7.56 1.73 2.61
CA PHE A 234 -8.24 2.98 3.03
C PHE A 234 -9.77 2.82 3.11
N PRO A 235 -10.44 3.39 4.11
CA PRO A 235 -9.95 4.16 5.26
C PRO A 235 -9.49 3.29 6.46
N GLY A 236 -9.38 1.99 6.34
CA GLY A 236 -8.77 1.09 7.31
C GLY A 236 -9.65 -0.11 7.65
N LEU A 237 -9.14 -1.34 7.49
CA LEU A 237 -9.82 -2.59 7.85
C LEU A 237 -9.56 -3.01 9.32
N GLY A 238 -8.91 -2.17 10.13
CA GLY A 238 -8.53 -2.55 11.50
C GLY A 238 -9.72 -2.67 12.46
N ALA A 239 -10.77 -1.86 12.27
CA ALA A 239 -11.93 -1.84 13.16
C ALA A 239 -13.07 -2.80 12.74
N VAL A 240 -12.98 -3.47 11.58
CA VAL A 240 -13.96 -4.47 11.16
C VAL A 240 -13.69 -5.84 11.79
N ARG A 241 -14.74 -6.70 11.81
CA ARG A 241 -14.60 -8.11 12.22
C ARG A 241 -14.44 -9.04 11.02
N GLY A 242 -15.35 -8.95 10.05
CA GLY A 242 -15.38 -9.81 8.88
C GLY A 242 -14.29 -9.48 7.85
N ASN A 243 -14.02 -10.43 6.97
CA ASN A 243 -13.13 -10.23 5.80
C ASN A 243 -13.99 -10.02 4.55
N THR A 244 -13.73 -8.94 3.81
CA THR A 244 -14.43 -8.53 2.59
C THR A 244 -14.35 -9.55 1.46
N ASP A 245 -13.30 -10.37 1.44
CA ASP A 245 -13.13 -11.43 0.46
C ASP A 245 -14.17 -12.55 0.61
N PHE A 246 -14.65 -12.80 1.84
CA PHE A 246 -15.49 -13.94 2.19
C PHE A 246 -16.87 -13.57 2.69
N ALA A 247 -17.07 -12.33 3.17
CA ALA A 247 -18.35 -11.89 3.75
C ALA A 247 -19.06 -10.90 2.83
N ALA A 248 -20.38 -11.11 2.64
CA ALA A 248 -21.21 -10.30 1.74
C ALA A 248 -21.35 -8.83 2.18
N ARG A 249 -21.22 -8.52 3.46
CA ARG A 249 -21.25 -7.16 4.00
C ARG A 249 -20.37 -7.08 5.24
N VAL A 250 -19.33 -6.25 5.14
CA VAL A 250 -18.42 -5.96 6.25
C VAL A 250 -18.58 -4.50 6.61
N VAL A 251 -18.90 -4.19 7.87
CA VAL A 251 -19.22 -2.83 8.32
C VAL A 251 -18.31 -2.41 9.45
N ASP A 252 -17.62 -1.30 9.26
CA ASP A 252 -17.02 -0.50 10.33
C ASP A 252 -18.06 0.49 10.87
N ARG A 253 -18.33 0.41 12.19
CA ARG A 253 -19.30 1.26 12.88
C ARG A 253 -18.64 2.36 13.73
N THR A 254 -17.33 2.46 13.69
CA THR A 254 -16.54 3.30 14.61
C THR A 254 -15.75 4.39 13.92
N THR A 255 -15.15 4.08 12.77
CA THR A 255 -14.26 5.00 12.05
C THR A 255 -15.05 6.18 11.46
N THR A 256 -14.62 7.39 11.79
CA THR A 256 -15.12 8.67 11.23
C THR A 256 -14.07 9.28 10.30
N ALA A 257 -14.42 10.32 9.55
CA ALA A 257 -13.50 11.06 8.68
C ALA A 257 -12.31 11.72 9.44
N THR A 258 -12.48 11.92 10.76
CA THR A 258 -11.45 12.52 11.64
C THR A 258 -10.79 11.51 12.58
N SER A 259 -11.12 10.21 12.43
CA SER A 259 -10.60 9.17 13.31
C SER A 259 -9.06 9.13 13.32
N PRO A 260 -8.42 8.97 14.51
CA PRO A 260 -6.97 8.73 14.60
C PRO A 260 -6.49 7.50 13.82
N LEU A 261 -7.39 6.53 13.54
CA LEU A 261 -7.06 5.33 12.76
C LEU A 261 -6.66 5.65 11.31
N LEU A 262 -7.03 6.86 10.80
CA LEU A 262 -6.67 7.33 9.46
C LEU A 262 -5.27 7.94 9.39
N ARG A 263 -4.62 8.16 10.53
CA ARG A 263 -3.31 8.81 10.59
C ARG A 263 -2.28 8.19 9.64
N PRO A 264 -2.09 6.84 9.57
CA PRO A 264 -1.06 6.26 8.70
C PRO A 264 -1.31 6.56 7.22
N PHE A 265 -2.58 6.65 6.80
CA PHE A 265 -2.92 7.03 5.42
C PHE A 265 -2.65 8.51 5.17
N ARG A 266 -3.01 9.38 6.12
CA ARG A 266 -2.74 10.83 6.01
C ARG A 266 -1.25 11.11 5.94
N ASP A 267 -0.48 10.48 6.83
CA ASP A 267 0.98 10.61 6.86
C ASP A 267 1.62 10.04 5.57
N ALA A 268 1.08 8.95 5.02
CA ALA A 268 1.54 8.38 3.74
C ALA A 268 1.25 9.32 2.56
N VAL A 269 0.06 9.94 2.51
CA VAL A 269 -0.30 10.96 1.51
C VAL A 269 0.67 12.15 1.58
N ALA A 270 0.88 12.69 2.78
CA ALA A 270 1.84 13.79 3.01
C ALA A 270 3.28 13.39 2.67
N GLY A 271 3.64 12.12 2.85
CA GLY A 271 4.94 11.54 2.48
C GLY A 271 5.09 11.22 1.00
N GLY A 272 4.09 11.49 0.16
CA GLY A 272 4.16 11.33 -1.30
C GLY A 272 3.89 9.91 -1.80
N ALA A 273 3.08 9.11 -1.07
CA ALA A 273 2.66 7.78 -1.54
C ALA A 273 2.14 7.83 -2.98
N GLN A 274 2.58 6.90 -3.84
CA GLN A 274 2.24 6.89 -5.26
C GLN A 274 0.83 6.32 -5.53
N ALA A 275 0.35 5.44 -4.66
CA ALA A 275 -1.00 4.89 -4.74
C ALA A 275 -1.60 4.64 -3.35
N VAL A 276 -2.92 4.71 -3.26
CA VAL A 276 -3.70 4.29 -2.08
C VAL A 276 -4.78 3.33 -2.54
N MET A 277 -4.85 2.16 -1.89
CA MET A 277 -5.90 1.18 -2.18
C MET A 277 -7.09 1.37 -1.24
N VAL A 278 -8.29 1.45 -1.82
CA VAL A 278 -9.55 1.64 -1.09
C VAL A 278 -10.24 0.30 -0.86
N SER A 279 -10.68 0.05 0.38
CA SER A 279 -11.30 -1.20 0.80
C SER A 279 -12.73 -1.39 0.28
N SER A 280 -13.21 -2.64 0.27
CA SER A 280 -14.59 -2.99 -0.07
C SER A 280 -15.54 -3.01 1.15
N ALA A 281 -15.11 -2.55 2.32
CA ALA A 281 -15.95 -2.45 3.52
C ALA A 281 -16.85 -1.20 3.51
N TYR A 282 -17.89 -1.22 4.35
CA TYR A 282 -18.78 -0.08 4.59
C TYR A 282 -18.35 0.66 5.86
N TYR A 283 -18.39 2.00 5.84
CA TYR A 283 -18.00 2.85 6.97
C TYR A 283 -19.22 3.67 7.42
N ALA A 284 -19.99 3.13 8.36
CA ALA A 284 -21.30 3.65 8.73
C ALA A 284 -21.30 5.13 9.19
N LYS A 285 -20.19 5.65 9.69
CA LYS A 285 -20.05 7.05 10.12
C LYS A 285 -19.46 7.98 9.07
N ILE A 286 -19.15 7.46 7.86
CA ILE A 286 -18.68 8.26 6.71
C ILE A 286 -19.70 8.15 5.57
N ASP A 287 -20.02 6.92 5.17
CA ASP A 287 -21.04 6.60 4.18
C ASP A 287 -21.63 5.22 4.48
N ALA A 288 -22.84 5.20 5.03
CA ALA A 288 -23.53 3.96 5.43
C ALA A 288 -24.09 3.17 4.22
N ASP A 289 -24.31 3.85 3.09
CA ASP A 289 -25.05 3.32 1.95
C ASP A 289 -24.16 2.66 0.92
N HIS A 290 -22.88 3.08 0.85
CA HIS A 290 -21.93 2.59 -0.14
C HIS A 290 -20.72 1.92 0.49
N ALA A 291 -20.27 0.82 -0.12
CA ALA A 291 -18.92 0.31 0.18
C ALA A 291 -17.87 1.39 -0.17
N ALA A 292 -16.76 1.45 0.56
CA ALA A 292 -15.76 2.51 0.40
C ALA A 292 -15.28 2.67 -1.05
N VAL A 293 -15.06 1.57 -1.78
CA VAL A 293 -14.71 1.59 -3.22
C VAL A 293 -15.78 2.24 -4.12
N HIS A 294 -17.02 2.40 -3.64
CA HIS A 294 -18.12 3.03 -4.39
C HIS A 294 -18.58 4.34 -3.76
N SER A 295 -17.88 4.83 -2.75
CA SER A 295 -18.24 6.01 -1.98
C SER A 295 -17.42 7.23 -2.40
N ALA A 296 -18.07 8.20 -3.03
CA ALA A 296 -17.44 9.50 -3.34
C ALA A 296 -17.04 10.24 -2.05
N LYS A 297 -17.79 10.05 -0.93
CA LYS A 297 -17.43 10.63 0.37
C LYS A 297 -16.12 10.05 0.91
N VAL A 298 -15.93 8.72 0.82
CA VAL A 298 -14.71 8.07 1.30
C VAL A 298 -13.52 8.43 0.41
N ILE A 299 -13.65 8.27 -0.91
CA ILE A 299 -12.55 8.58 -1.85
C ILE A 299 -12.23 10.08 -1.82
N GLY A 300 -13.25 10.93 -1.64
CA GLY A 300 -13.10 12.38 -1.52
C GLY A 300 -12.18 12.80 -0.38
N LEU A 301 -12.17 12.09 0.76
CA LEU A 301 -11.25 12.38 1.86
C LEU A 301 -9.78 12.36 1.43
N LEU A 302 -9.40 11.46 0.52
CA LEU A 302 -8.02 11.45 -0.02
C LEU A 302 -7.76 12.71 -0.84
N ARG A 303 -8.72 13.14 -1.66
CA ARG A 303 -8.60 14.35 -2.48
C ARG A 303 -8.55 15.61 -1.62
N ASP A 304 -9.36 15.66 -0.56
CA ASP A 304 -9.36 16.75 0.43
C ASP A 304 -8.01 16.87 1.16
N TRP A 305 -7.27 15.77 1.29
CA TRP A 305 -5.90 15.79 1.83
C TRP A 305 -4.83 16.15 0.78
N GLY A 306 -5.22 16.52 -0.45
CA GLY A 306 -4.31 16.85 -1.53
C GLY A 306 -3.73 15.64 -2.26
N PHE A 307 -4.31 14.44 -2.10
CA PHE A 307 -3.84 13.26 -2.82
C PHE A 307 -4.29 13.32 -4.29
N ASP A 308 -3.41 13.71 -5.17
CA ASP A 308 -3.61 13.83 -6.62
C ASP A 308 -3.13 12.60 -7.42
N ARG A 309 -2.66 11.55 -6.73
CA ARG A 309 -2.09 10.34 -7.32
C ARG A 309 -3.13 9.20 -7.43
N VAL A 310 -2.68 7.98 -7.70
CA VAL A 310 -3.55 6.85 -8.09
C VAL A 310 -4.34 6.30 -6.91
N VAL A 311 -5.66 6.35 -6.98
CA VAL A 311 -6.56 5.60 -6.12
C VAL A 311 -6.85 4.25 -6.78
N VAL A 312 -6.42 3.16 -6.12
CA VAL A 312 -6.63 1.77 -6.59
C VAL A 312 -7.81 1.18 -5.83
N SER A 313 -8.65 0.39 -6.49
CA SER A 313 -9.66 -0.39 -5.77
C SER A 313 -9.04 -1.61 -5.11
N ASP A 314 -9.63 -2.10 -4.02
CA ASP A 314 -9.52 -3.52 -3.66
C ASP A 314 -10.14 -4.39 -4.75
N ASP A 315 -10.03 -5.73 -4.68
CA ASP A 315 -10.52 -6.60 -5.74
C ASP A 315 -12.02 -6.42 -6.02
N LEU A 316 -12.36 -5.91 -7.21
CA LEU A 316 -13.74 -5.75 -7.64
C LEU A 316 -14.32 -7.00 -8.32
N GLY A 317 -13.47 -7.96 -8.69
CA GLY A 317 -13.87 -9.15 -9.42
C GLY A 317 -14.44 -10.24 -8.50
N ALA A 318 -13.69 -10.67 -7.52
CA ALA A 318 -13.98 -11.85 -6.70
C ALA A 318 -14.51 -11.52 -5.29
N ALA A 319 -14.31 -10.29 -4.76
CA ALA A 319 -14.69 -9.96 -3.40
C ALA A 319 -16.18 -10.23 -3.09
N ALA A 320 -16.44 -11.03 -2.05
CA ALA A 320 -17.81 -11.41 -1.65
C ALA A 320 -18.64 -10.19 -1.25
N ALA A 321 -18.01 -9.16 -0.66
CA ALA A 321 -18.66 -7.92 -0.26
C ALA A 321 -19.36 -7.18 -1.41
N LEU A 322 -18.97 -7.43 -2.67
CA LEU A 322 -19.49 -6.75 -3.85
C LEU A 322 -20.37 -7.64 -4.75
N ARG A 323 -20.65 -8.90 -4.37
CA ARG A 323 -21.39 -9.84 -5.23
C ARG A 323 -22.78 -9.37 -5.64
N SER A 324 -23.44 -8.56 -4.83
CA SER A 324 -24.78 -8.00 -5.15
C SER A 324 -24.74 -6.95 -6.27
N VAL A 325 -23.56 -6.43 -6.64
CA VAL A 325 -23.38 -5.45 -7.71
C VAL A 325 -22.93 -6.18 -8.97
N PRO A 326 -23.60 -6.02 -10.12
CA PRO A 326 -23.15 -6.58 -11.41
C PRO A 326 -21.72 -6.16 -11.75
N VAL A 327 -20.90 -7.08 -12.26
CA VAL A 327 -19.45 -6.92 -12.45
C VAL A 327 -19.08 -5.61 -13.15
N GLY A 328 -19.68 -5.29 -14.29
CA GLY A 328 -19.39 -4.04 -15.00
C GLY A 328 -19.76 -2.79 -14.19
N LYS A 329 -20.86 -2.85 -13.42
CA LYS A 329 -21.30 -1.74 -12.58
C LYS A 329 -20.34 -1.48 -11.40
N ARG A 330 -19.59 -2.49 -10.93
CA ARG A 330 -18.57 -2.28 -9.88
C ARG A 330 -17.50 -1.30 -10.34
N ALA A 331 -16.95 -1.52 -11.54
CA ALA A 331 -15.94 -0.64 -12.13
C ALA A 331 -16.49 0.77 -12.41
N VAL A 332 -17.70 0.86 -12.99
CA VAL A 332 -18.34 2.17 -13.26
C VAL A 332 -18.55 2.95 -11.96
N ARG A 333 -19.10 2.32 -10.91
CA ARG A 333 -19.30 2.98 -9.60
C ARG A 333 -18.00 3.45 -8.97
N PHE A 334 -16.92 2.65 -9.09
CA PHE A 334 -15.62 3.02 -8.55
C PHE A 334 -15.04 4.27 -9.25
N VAL A 335 -15.05 4.31 -10.57
CA VAL A 335 -14.56 5.49 -11.33
C VAL A 335 -15.49 6.69 -11.14
N ALA A 336 -16.81 6.48 -11.08
CA ALA A 336 -17.77 7.54 -10.78
C ALA A 336 -17.52 8.18 -9.41
N ALA A 337 -17.11 7.37 -8.41
CA ALA A 337 -16.76 7.83 -7.07
C ALA A 337 -15.40 8.54 -6.97
N GLY A 338 -14.60 8.57 -8.03
CA GLY A 338 -13.29 9.24 -8.08
C GLY A 338 -12.07 8.32 -7.98
N GLY A 339 -12.29 7.00 -8.14
CA GLY A 339 -11.22 6.01 -8.25
C GLY A 339 -10.56 6.01 -9.63
N ASP A 340 -9.30 5.53 -9.69
CA ASP A 340 -8.48 5.62 -10.91
C ASP A 340 -8.12 4.25 -11.51
N LEU A 341 -7.77 3.26 -10.68
CA LEU A 341 -7.28 1.96 -11.15
C LEU A 341 -8.12 0.82 -10.55
N VAL A 342 -8.96 0.23 -11.38
CA VAL A 342 -9.79 -0.94 -11.05
C VAL A 342 -8.92 -2.17 -10.98
N LEU A 343 -8.89 -2.84 -9.83
CA LEU A 343 -8.24 -4.14 -9.66
C LEU A 343 -9.26 -5.26 -9.81
N THR A 344 -8.91 -6.29 -10.58
CA THR A 344 -9.60 -7.56 -10.58
C THR A 344 -8.63 -8.73 -10.64
N VAL A 345 -8.69 -9.62 -9.65
CA VAL A 345 -7.87 -10.85 -9.65
C VAL A 345 -8.44 -11.92 -10.58
N ASP A 346 -9.74 -11.88 -10.86
CA ASP A 346 -10.41 -12.75 -11.83
C ASP A 346 -10.33 -12.15 -13.24
N ALA A 347 -9.48 -12.71 -14.07
CA ALA A 347 -9.27 -12.26 -15.44
C ALA A 347 -10.54 -12.27 -16.29
N ALA A 348 -11.52 -13.14 -16.00
CA ALA A 348 -12.78 -13.22 -16.73
C ALA A 348 -13.65 -11.96 -16.55
N THR A 349 -13.47 -11.24 -15.44
CA THR A 349 -14.25 -10.04 -15.15
C THR A 349 -13.67 -8.75 -15.75
N ALA A 350 -12.39 -8.74 -16.15
CA ALA A 350 -11.70 -7.55 -16.68
C ALA A 350 -12.35 -7.03 -17.97
N GLY A 351 -12.66 -7.92 -18.91
CA GLY A 351 -13.33 -7.55 -20.16
C GLY A 351 -14.72 -6.93 -19.96
N PRO A 352 -15.63 -7.54 -19.20
CA PRO A 352 -16.91 -6.96 -18.80
C PRO A 352 -16.76 -5.60 -18.12
N MET A 353 -15.78 -5.41 -17.23
CA MET A 353 -15.51 -4.13 -16.56
C MET A 353 -15.08 -3.05 -17.57
N ALA A 354 -14.09 -3.35 -18.42
CA ALA A 354 -13.62 -2.41 -19.45
C ALA A 354 -14.73 -2.04 -20.44
N SER A 355 -15.58 -2.99 -20.79
CA SER A 355 -16.73 -2.74 -21.69
C SER A 355 -17.77 -1.85 -21.05
N ALA A 356 -18.08 -2.05 -19.75
CA ALA A 356 -19.04 -1.21 -19.03
C ALA A 356 -18.52 0.23 -18.85
N LEU A 357 -17.23 0.41 -18.53
CA LEU A 357 -16.59 1.73 -18.47
C LEU A 357 -16.71 2.46 -19.81
N ARG A 358 -16.47 1.77 -20.93
CA ARG A 358 -16.58 2.34 -22.28
C ARG A 358 -18.01 2.74 -22.62
N THR A 359 -18.99 1.89 -22.29
CA THR A 359 -20.41 2.20 -22.53
C THR A 359 -20.83 3.42 -21.74
N GLN A 360 -20.46 3.51 -20.45
CA GLN A 360 -20.79 4.66 -19.61
C GLN A 360 -20.12 5.95 -20.12
N ALA A 361 -18.82 5.90 -20.48
CA ALA A 361 -18.09 7.07 -20.96
C ALA A 361 -18.61 7.60 -22.31
N LYS A 362 -19.21 6.73 -23.14
CA LYS A 362 -19.87 7.17 -24.39
C LYS A 362 -21.23 7.83 -24.16
N ALA A 363 -21.88 7.53 -23.03
CA ALA A 363 -23.22 8.03 -22.71
C ALA A 363 -23.20 9.26 -21.79
N ASP A 364 -22.05 9.59 -21.18
CA ASP A 364 -21.93 10.60 -20.14
C ASP A 364 -20.55 11.30 -20.22
N ASP A 365 -20.54 12.54 -20.70
CA ASP A 365 -19.33 13.34 -20.89
C ASP A 365 -18.62 13.64 -19.56
N ALA A 366 -19.37 13.83 -18.47
CA ALA A 366 -18.79 14.06 -17.14
C ALA A 366 -18.08 12.80 -16.65
N PHE A 367 -18.60 11.61 -16.97
CA PHE A 367 -17.92 10.35 -16.68
C PHE A 367 -16.69 10.16 -17.59
N ALA A 368 -16.78 10.53 -18.88
CA ALA A 368 -15.65 10.49 -19.80
C ALA A 368 -14.49 11.37 -19.32
N ALA A 369 -14.78 12.56 -18.78
CA ALA A 369 -13.77 13.43 -18.17
C ALA A 369 -13.08 12.75 -16.96
N LYS A 370 -13.84 12.01 -16.12
CA LYS A 370 -13.25 11.23 -15.02
C LYS A 370 -12.36 10.10 -15.53
N VAL A 371 -12.73 9.42 -16.62
CA VAL A 371 -11.88 8.38 -17.26
C VAL A 371 -10.57 8.99 -17.74
N THR A 372 -10.60 10.14 -18.39
CA THR A 372 -9.40 10.84 -18.87
C THR A 372 -8.50 11.24 -17.70
N ALA A 373 -9.08 11.82 -16.63
CA ALA A 373 -8.33 12.21 -15.45
C ALA A 373 -7.69 11.00 -14.71
N ALA A 374 -8.42 9.89 -14.63
CA ALA A 374 -7.90 8.63 -14.05
C ALA A 374 -6.76 8.06 -14.91
N ALA A 375 -6.91 8.04 -16.24
CA ALA A 375 -5.87 7.61 -17.16
C ALA A 375 -4.61 8.47 -17.02
N ALA A 376 -4.75 9.79 -16.87
CA ALA A 376 -3.63 10.70 -16.64
C ALA A 376 -2.83 10.34 -15.37
N ARG A 377 -3.51 10.06 -14.26
CA ARG A 377 -2.84 9.64 -13.00
C ARG A 377 -2.13 8.30 -13.14
N VAL A 378 -2.72 7.33 -13.84
CA VAL A 378 -2.07 6.03 -14.08
C VAL A 378 -0.87 6.18 -15.00
N LEU A 379 -0.95 7.00 -16.05
CA LEU A 379 0.19 7.30 -16.93
C LEU A 379 1.30 8.04 -16.17
N ALA A 380 0.96 8.99 -15.29
CA ALA A 380 1.92 9.68 -14.44
C ALA A 380 2.65 8.71 -13.48
N LEU A 381 1.94 7.74 -12.89
CA LEU A 381 2.56 6.66 -12.11
C LEU A 381 3.52 5.83 -12.98
N LYS A 382 3.13 5.46 -14.19
CA LYS A 382 4.00 4.74 -15.13
C LYS A 382 5.23 5.58 -15.52
N ALA A 383 5.05 6.87 -15.72
CA ALA A 383 6.16 7.79 -16.04
C ALA A 383 7.17 7.87 -14.89
N SER A 384 6.71 7.96 -13.63
CA SER A 384 7.59 7.95 -12.46
C SER A 384 8.41 6.65 -12.30
N LEU A 385 7.94 5.56 -12.93
CA LEU A 385 8.59 4.24 -12.94
C LEU A 385 9.38 3.96 -14.24
N GLY A 386 9.49 4.94 -15.14
CA GLY A 386 10.20 4.77 -16.41
C GLY A 386 9.50 3.87 -17.43
N LEU A 387 8.19 3.58 -17.23
CA LEU A 387 7.39 2.75 -18.14
C LEU A 387 6.72 3.56 -19.24
N TYR A 388 6.66 4.88 -19.09
CA TYR A 388 6.02 5.82 -20.02
C TYR A 388 6.76 7.16 -19.97
N ARG A 389 6.54 8.02 -20.93
CA ARG A 389 7.02 9.42 -20.92
C ARG A 389 5.85 10.35 -21.11
N CYS A 390 5.69 11.30 -20.18
CA CYS A 390 4.84 12.46 -20.36
C CYS A 390 5.69 13.62 -20.85
N ALA A 391 5.17 14.45 -21.73
CA ALA A 391 5.86 15.63 -22.28
C ALA A 391 6.11 16.68 -21.21
#